data_660bf1acb5de18503dc06ad87aa74575
#
_entry.id   660bf1acb5de18503dc06ad87aa74575
#
_cell.length_a   1.000
_cell.length_b   1.000
_cell.length_c   1.000
_cell.angle_alpha   90.00
_cell.angle_beta   90.00
_cell.angle_gamma   90.00
#
_symmetry.space_group_name_H-M   'P 1'
#
loop_
_entity.id
_entity.type
_entity.pdbx_description
1 polymer ?
#
loop_
_entity_poly.entity_id
_entity_poly.type
_entity_poly.pdbx_seq_one_letter_code
_entity_poly.pdbx_strand_id
1 'polypeptide(L)'
;MKKKYIIKKARKLLVEQINSHQTIVRNDMNNIETMSNMKGLSEVIPKDNDGYCTIYKMDCADGLGLMTVYQVFPGIQLIYNDFEATEYEWESILDKDILEINHCREGREGSRLLSGSCLYLGEGDLSIHTMDNCASEMSFPLKHYRGISVVINLTTVSKNSPEILMEAGIDILAFRNKFCASGDCFIMRAKDEIEHIFSELYSIPDCLQKPYMKLK
;
A
#
# COMPACT_ATOMS: atom_id res chain seq x y z
N MET A 1 40.90 25.19 12.44
CA MET A 1 40.25 25.28 11.12
C MET A 1 39.42 24.06 10.71
N LYS A 2 39.92 22.83 10.86
CA LYS A 2 39.21 21.60 10.46
C LYS A 2 37.82 21.37 11.09
N LYS A 3 37.65 21.68 12.41
CA LYS A 3 36.38 21.47 13.12
C LYS A 3 35.22 22.34 12.61
N LYS A 4 35.48 23.61 12.21
CA LYS A 4 34.48 24.51 11.64
C LYS A 4 34.03 24.06 10.23
N TYR A 5 34.93 23.47 9.46
CA TYR A 5 34.64 22.94 8.11
C TYR A 5 33.73 21.70 8.18
N ILE A 6 34.00 20.79 9.11
CA ILE A 6 33.20 19.57 9.31
C ILE A 6 31.76 19.92 9.74
N ILE A 7 31.60 20.88 10.67
CA ILE A 7 30.29 21.34 11.13
C ILE A 7 29.50 22.01 9.99
N LYS A 8 30.18 22.80 9.13
CA LYS A 8 29.53 23.45 7.99
C LYS A 8 29.09 22.43 6.92
N LYS A 9 29.89 21.38 6.70
CA LYS A 9 29.55 20.28 5.76
C LYS A 9 28.39 19.42 6.31
N ALA A 10 28.40 19.09 7.59
CA ALA A 10 27.31 18.37 8.24
C ALA A 10 25.99 19.16 8.22
N ARG A 11 26.03 20.49 8.49
CA ARG A 11 24.84 21.35 8.35
C ARG A 11 24.31 21.39 6.92
N LYS A 12 25.18 21.46 5.91
CA LYS A 12 24.76 21.46 4.52
C LYS A 12 24.08 20.16 4.11
N LEU A 13 24.65 19.01 4.50
CA LEU A 13 24.05 17.68 4.29
C LEU A 13 22.70 17.54 5.02
N LEU A 14 22.58 18.06 6.26
CA LEU A 14 21.34 18.05 7.01
C LEU A 14 20.24 18.88 6.33
N VAL A 15 20.59 20.06 5.82
CA VAL A 15 19.67 20.95 5.08
C VAL A 15 19.28 20.32 3.73
N GLU A 16 20.22 19.67 3.03
CA GLU A 16 19.92 18.93 1.78
C GLU A 16 19.00 17.73 2.06
N GLN A 17 19.18 16.99 3.17
CA GLN A 17 18.28 15.95 3.60
C GLN A 17 16.89 16.47 4.00
N ILE A 18 16.81 17.60 4.71
CA ILE A 18 15.54 18.23 5.08
C ILE A 18 14.80 18.73 3.82
N ASN A 19 15.51 19.35 2.87
CA ASN A 19 14.91 19.82 1.64
C ASN A 19 14.48 18.66 0.70
N SER A 20 15.23 17.56 0.66
CA SER A 20 14.82 16.35 -0.05
C SER A 20 13.60 15.71 0.62
N HIS A 21 13.53 15.71 1.95
CA HIS A 21 12.35 15.25 2.71
C HIS A 21 11.11 16.10 2.42
N GLN A 22 11.26 17.45 2.36
CA GLN A 22 10.14 18.34 2.02
C GLN A 22 9.69 18.19 0.55
N THR A 23 10.59 17.87 -0.36
CA THR A 23 10.24 17.59 -1.77
C THR A 23 9.58 16.22 -1.90
N ILE A 24 10.01 15.22 -1.13
CA ILE A 24 9.39 13.90 -1.04
C ILE A 24 7.98 14.02 -0.46
N VAL A 25 7.80 14.74 0.65
CA VAL A 25 6.48 14.97 1.26
C VAL A 25 5.50 15.67 0.30
N ARG A 26 5.97 16.57 -0.58
CA ARG A 26 5.11 17.18 -1.62
C ARG A 26 4.71 16.20 -2.74
N ASN A 27 5.58 15.26 -3.11
CA ASN A 27 5.23 14.23 -4.09
C ASN A 27 4.32 13.14 -3.49
N ASP A 28 4.45 12.85 -2.18
CA ASP A 28 3.56 11.94 -1.46
C ASP A 28 2.16 12.56 -1.21
N MET A 29 2.04 13.90 -1.16
CA MET A 29 0.73 14.58 -1.10
C MET A 29 -0.13 14.29 -2.34
N ASN A 30 0.44 14.01 -3.51
CA ASN A 30 -0.34 13.61 -4.69
C ASN A 30 -1.01 12.24 -4.50
N ASN A 31 -0.41 11.31 -3.72
CA ASN A 31 -1.04 10.04 -3.37
C ASN A 31 -2.18 10.23 -2.33
N ILE A 32 -2.01 11.19 -1.41
CA ILE A 32 -3.06 11.58 -0.44
C ILE A 32 -4.23 12.25 -1.17
N GLU A 33 -3.98 13.11 -2.18
CA GLU A 33 -5.04 13.70 -3.01
C GLU A 33 -5.83 12.63 -3.77
N THR A 34 -5.17 11.57 -4.22
CA THR A 34 -5.83 10.46 -4.92
C THR A 34 -6.77 9.70 -3.99
N MET A 35 -6.37 9.44 -2.75
CA MET A 35 -7.23 8.78 -1.75
C MET A 35 -8.31 9.72 -1.18
N SER A 36 -8.09 11.03 -1.15
CA SER A 36 -9.07 12.01 -0.65
C SER A 36 -10.33 12.12 -1.51
N ASN A 37 -10.29 11.65 -2.75
CA ASN A 37 -11.43 11.65 -3.69
C ASN A 37 -12.15 10.29 -3.76
N MET A 38 -11.85 9.35 -2.87
CA MET A 38 -12.52 8.03 -2.85
C MET A 38 -14.00 8.18 -2.47
N LYS A 39 -14.88 7.57 -3.24
CA LYS A 39 -16.32 7.49 -2.93
C LYS A 39 -16.49 6.74 -1.60
N GLY A 40 -17.39 7.24 -0.75
CA GLY A 40 -17.60 6.64 0.58
C GLY A 40 -16.58 7.03 1.65
N LEU A 41 -15.55 7.83 1.32
CA LEU A 41 -14.63 8.34 2.32
C LEU A 41 -15.38 9.31 3.26
N SER A 42 -15.52 8.93 4.53
CA SER A 42 -16.23 9.72 5.54
C SER A 42 -15.29 10.50 6.47
N GLU A 43 -14.12 9.98 6.75
CA GLU A 43 -13.16 10.63 7.64
C GLU A 43 -11.72 10.25 7.32
N VAL A 44 -10.79 11.22 7.43
CA VAL A 44 -9.36 11.01 7.32
C VAL A 44 -8.69 11.41 8.64
N ILE A 45 -8.04 10.46 9.31
CA ILE A 45 -7.43 10.65 10.63
C ILE A 45 -5.92 10.44 10.54
N PRO A 46 -5.10 11.50 10.46
CA PRO A 46 -3.66 11.35 10.62
C PRO A 46 -3.33 10.84 12.04
N LYS A 47 -2.48 9.83 12.13
CA LYS A 47 -2.02 9.27 13.42
C LYS A 47 -0.73 9.86 13.92
N ASP A 48 0.01 10.54 13.04
CA ASP A 48 1.26 11.22 13.35
C ASP A 48 1.38 12.54 12.57
N ASN A 49 2.37 13.35 12.95
CA ASN A 49 2.59 14.68 12.36
C ASN A 49 3.44 14.63 11.08
N ASP A 50 4.04 13.50 10.75
CA ASP A 50 4.95 13.30 9.61
C ASP A 50 4.30 12.54 8.44
N GLY A 51 2.99 12.24 8.54
CA GLY A 51 2.22 11.58 7.49
C GLY A 51 2.59 10.11 7.27
N TYR A 52 3.28 9.49 8.25
CA TYR A 52 3.67 8.09 8.17
C TYR A 52 2.48 7.14 8.29
N CYS A 53 1.49 7.48 9.11
CA CYS A 53 0.29 6.67 9.32
C CYS A 53 -0.97 7.52 9.23
N THR A 54 -1.90 7.09 8.40
CA THR A 54 -3.22 7.72 8.23
C THR A 54 -4.31 6.66 8.24
N ILE A 55 -5.40 6.90 8.96
CA ILE A 55 -6.60 6.06 8.91
C ILE A 55 -7.64 6.75 8.04
N TYR A 56 -8.18 5.98 7.09
CA TYR A 56 -9.31 6.34 6.25
C TYR A 56 -10.52 5.53 6.72
N LYS A 57 -11.60 6.23 7.08
CA LYS A 57 -12.90 5.60 7.35
C LYS A 57 -13.76 5.67 6.11
N MET A 58 -14.32 4.54 5.74
CA MET A 58 -15.13 4.36 4.54
C MET A 58 -16.55 3.99 4.95
N ASP A 59 -17.52 4.80 4.53
CA ASP A 59 -18.94 4.48 4.68
C ASP A 59 -19.33 3.49 3.58
N CYS A 60 -19.74 2.31 3.97
CA CYS A 60 -20.27 1.27 3.09
C CYS A 60 -21.79 1.29 3.10
N ALA A 61 -22.44 0.65 2.12
CA ALA A 61 -23.91 0.66 2.01
C ALA A 61 -24.60 0.10 3.26
N ASP A 62 -24.03 -0.89 3.94
CA ASP A 62 -24.61 -1.57 5.10
C ASP A 62 -23.60 -1.75 6.26
N GLY A 63 -22.54 -0.96 6.29
CA GLY A 63 -21.51 -1.12 7.30
C GLY A 63 -20.39 -0.09 7.22
N LEU A 64 -19.23 -0.43 7.72
CA LEU A 64 -18.06 0.44 7.84
C LEU A 64 -16.79 -0.25 7.37
N GLY A 65 -15.92 0.51 6.71
CA GLY A 65 -14.57 0.09 6.38
C GLY A 65 -13.52 0.99 7.04
N LEU A 66 -12.40 0.39 7.42
CA LEU A 66 -11.21 1.08 7.90
C LEU A 66 -10.00 0.67 7.04
N MET A 67 -9.29 1.66 6.54
CA MET A 67 -8.01 1.45 5.85
C MET A 67 -6.93 2.20 6.64
N THR A 68 -6.02 1.46 7.28
CA THR A 68 -4.87 2.05 7.96
C THR A 68 -3.66 2.00 7.04
N VAL A 69 -3.25 3.16 6.54
CA VAL A 69 -2.21 3.31 5.52
C VAL A 69 -0.90 3.76 6.18
N TYR A 70 0.15 3.01 5.96
CA TYR A 70 1.52 3.31 6.38
C TYR A 70 2.38 3.63 5.16
N GLN A 71 3.04 4.80 5.16
CA GLN A 71 4.03 5.17 4.15
C GLN A 71 5.39 4.56 4.52
N VAL A 72 5.72 3.40 3.97
CA VAL A 72 6.94 2.64 4.34
C VAL A 72 8.17 3.22 3.67
N PHE A 73 8.09 3.40 2.34
CA PHE A 73 9.12 4.06 1.52
C PHE A 73 8.44 5.00 0.52
N PRO A 74 9.17 5.95 -0.08
CA PRO A 74 8.63 6.73 -1.19
C PRO A 74 8.09 5.81 -2.30
N GLY A 75 6.79 5.92 -2.59
CA GLY A 75 6.08 5.08 -3.56
C GLY A 75 5.72 3.68 -3.08
N ILE A 76 5.93 3.33 -1.79
CA ILE A 76 5.51 2.05 -1.21
C ILE A 76 4.68 2.28 0.05
N GLN A 77 3.45 1.78 0.02
CA GLN A 77 2.51 1.83 1.13
C GLN A 77 2.15 0.43 1.60
N LEU A 78 1.92 0.29 2.90
CA LEU A 78 1.32 -0.88 3.51
C LEU A 78 -0.05 -0.47 4.06
N ILE A 79 -1.09 -1.19 3.66
CA ILE A 79 -2.48 -0.87 4.00
C ILE A 79 -3.08 -2.04 4.75
N TYR A 80 -3.55 -1.79 5.96
CA TYR A 80 -4.40 -2.74 6.69
C TYR A 80 -5.85 -2.42 6.37
N ASN A 81 -6.54 -3.38 5.79
CA ASN A 81 -7.95 -3.31 5.43
C ASN A 81 -8.78 -4.04 6.50
N ASP A 82 -9.81 -3.39 7.02
CA ASP A 82 -10.79 -3.96 7.95
C ASP A 82 -12.18 -3.46 7.57
N PHE A 83 -12.97 -4.33 6.93
CA PHE A 83 -14.30 -4.04 6.44
C PHE A 83 -15.32 -4.94 7.14
N GLU A 84 -16.35 -4.32 7.71
CA GLU A 84 -17.56 -4.97 8.25
C GLU A 84 -18.76 -4.48 7.42
N ALA A 85 -18.93 -5.04 6.23
CA ALA A 85 -19.95 -4.65 5.24
C ALA A 85 -20.16 -5.78 4.22
N THR A 86 -21.19 -5.68 3.38
CA THR A 86 -21.40 -6.61 2.25
C THR A 86 -20.73 -6.15 0.97
N GLU A 87 -20.58 -4.84 0.80
CA GLU A 87 -20.01 -4.23 -0.41
C GLU A 87 -19.40 -2.86 -0.12
N TYR A 88 -18.47 -2.47 -0.98
CA TYR A 88 -17.86 -1.15 -0.99
C TYR A 88 -17.68 -0.69 -2.44
N GLU A 89 -18.21 0.49 -2.76
CA GLU A 89 -17.98 1.15 -4.03
C GLU A 89 -16.88 2.21 -3.91
N TRP A 90 -15.94 2.20 -4.84
CA TRP A 90 -14.92 3.23 -4.92
C TRP A 90 -14.84 3.79 -6.35
N GLU A 91 -14.39 5.02 -6.51
CA GLU A 91 -14.04 5.49 -7.84
C GLU A 91 -12.73 4.81 -8.25
N SER A 92 -12.78 3.98 -9.28
CA SER A 92 -11.61 3.27 -9.74
C SER A 92 -10.56 4.25 -10.26
N ILE A 93 -9.42 4.27 -9.61
CA ILE A 93 -8.24 4.94 -10.12
C ILE A 93 -7.62 3.97 -11.11
N LEU A 94 -7.92 4.20 -12.40
CA LEU A 94 -7.33 3.40 -13.49
C LEU A 94 -5.87 3.84 -13.68
N ASP A 95 -4.99 3.37 -12.82
CA ASP A 95 -3.56 3.68 -12.89
C ASP A 95 -2.73 2.40 -13.07
N LYS A 96 -2.21 2.21 -14.29
CA LYS A 96 -1.31 1.09 -14.64
C LYS A 96 0.04 1.15 -13.91
N ASP A 97 0.37 2.29 -13.36
CA ASP A 97 1.61 2.51 -12.63
C ASP A 97 1.49 2.17 -11.14
N ILE A 98 0.30 1.75 -10.70
CA ILE A 98 0.06 1.24 -9.34
C ILE A 98 -0.03 -0.29 -9.40
N LEU A 99 0.87 -0.95 -8.68
CA LEU A 99 0.87 -2.39 -8.44
C LEU A 99 0.37 -2.65 -7.02
N GLU A 100 -0.56 -3.58 -6.87
CA GLU A 100 -1.04 -4.05 -5.57
C GLU A 100 -0.73 -5.54 -5.38
N ILE A 101 -0.25 -5.86 -4.17
CA ILE A 101 -0.13 -7.22 -3.65
C ILE A 101 -1.06 -7.27 -2.44
N ASN A 102 -2.15 -8.04 -2.53
CA ASN A 102 -3.17 -8.12 -1.48
C ASN A 102 -3.22 -9.54 -0.90
N HIS A 103 -3.15 -9.65 0.43
CA HIS A 103 -3.26 -10.90 1.19
C HIS A 103 -4.50 -10.87 2.07
N CYS A 104 -5.39 -11.84 1.87
CA CYS A 104 -6.60 -11.99 2.68
C CYS A 104 -6.29 -12.80 3.96
N ARG A 105 -6.47 -12.18 5.13
CA ARG A 105 -6.33 -12.84 6.42
C ARG A 105 -7.61 -13.53 6.88
N GLU A 106 -8.73 -12.82 6.77
CA GLU A 106 -10.03 -13.27 7.25
C GLU A 106 -11.13 -12.81 6.28
N GLY A 107 -12.17 -13.60 6.17
CA GLY A 107 -13.31 -13.27 5.35
C GLY A 107 -13.12 -13.62 3.88
N ARG A 108 -13.74 -12.85 3.01
CA ARG A 108 -13.65 -13.01 1.57
C ARG A 108 -13.87 -11.69 0.87
N GLU A 109 -13.03 -11.41 -0.12
CA GLU A 109 -13.20 -10.32 -1.07
C GLU A 109 -13.58 -10.88 -2.44
N GLY A 110 -14.52 -10.21 -3.10
CA GLY A 110 -14.87 -10.43 -4.50
C GLY A 110 -14.82 -9.12 -5.26
N SER A 111 -14.16 -9.10 -6.40
CA SER A 111 -14.10 -7.94 -7.30
C SER A 111 -14.38 -8.36 -8.73
N ARG A 112 -15.05 -7.51 -9.48
CA ARG A 112 -15.23 -7.69 -10.92
C ARG A 112 -14.18 -6.87 -11.64
N LEU A 113 -13.36 -7.51 -12.43
CA LEU A 113 -12.36 -6.84 -13.26
C LEU A 113 -13.00 -6.21 -14.49
N LEU A 114 -12.36 -5.20 -15.08
CA LEU A 114 -12.82 -4.57 -16.33
C LEU A 114 -12.88 -5.56 -17.50
N SER A 115 -12.05 -6.60 -17.48
CA SER A 115 -12.09 -7.71 -18.43
C SER A 115 -13.40 -8.53 -18.35
N GLY A 116 -14.24 -8.32 -17.33
CA GLY A 116 -15.45 -9.09 -17.03
C GLY A 116 -15.18 -10.34 -16.18
N SER A 117 -13.93 -10.68 -15.91
CA SER A 117 -13.54 -11.75 -15.00
C SER A 117 -13.87 -11.36 -13.55
N CYS A 118 -14.14 -12.36 -12.70
CA CYS A 118 -14.33 -12.13 -11.26
C CYS A 118 -13.09 -12.62 -10.51
N LEU A 119 -12.61 -11.79 -9.62
CA LEU A 119 -11.59 -12.10 -8.64
C LEU A 119 -12.27 -12.52 -7.34
N TYR A 120 -11.79 -13.58 -6.73
CA TYR A 120 -12.20 -13.96 -5.37
C TYR A 120 -10.96 -14.29 -4.55
N LEU A 121 -10.77 -13.56 -3.43
CA LEU A 121 -9.78 -13.88 -2.42
C LEU A 121 -10.47 -14.41 -1.18
N GLY A 122 -10.07 -15.60 -0.74
CA GLY A 122 -10.43 -16.15 0.56
C GLY A 122 -9.26 -16.12 1.53
N GLU A 123 -9.50 -16.50 2.77
CA GLU A 123 -8.48 -16.58 3.82
C GLU A 123 -7.24 -17.34 3.35
N GLY A 124 -6.05 -16.74 3.46
CA GLY A 124 -4.75 -17.25 3.03
C GLY A 124 -4.49 -17.14 1.52
N ASP A 125 -5.35 -16.48 0.73
CA ASP A 125 -5.07 -16.20 -0.66
C ASP A 125 -4.31 -14.88 -0.82
N LEU A 126 -3.45 -14.84 -1.85
CA LEU A 126 -2.70 -13.66 -2.27
C LEU A 126 -3.03 -13.32 -3.71
N SER A 127 -3.31 -12.05 -3.99
CA SER A 127 -3.40 -11.53 -5.35
C SER A 127 -2.28 -10.56 -5.68
N ILE A 128 -1.92 -10.49 -6.96
CA ILE A 128 -0.99 -9.50 -7.51
C ILE A 128 -1.64 -8.96 -8.78
N HIS A 129 -1.86 -7.65 -8.84
CA HIS A 129 -2.48 -7.01 -10.01
C HIS A 129 -2.07 -5.54 -10.12
N THR A 130 -2.35 -4.95 -11.28
CA THR A 130 -2.24 -3.49 -11.47
C THR A 130 -3.62 -2.85 -11.39
N MET A 131 -3.69 -1.62 -10.88
CA MET A 131 -4.96 -0.93 -10.60
C MET A 131 -5.73 -0.51 -11.86
N ASP A 132 -5.13 -0.61 -13.05
CA ASP A 132 -5.80 -0.30 -14.33
C ASP A 132 -6.84 -1.35 -14.75
N ASN A 133 -6.88 -2.50 -14.10
CA ASN A 133 -7.88 -3.56 -14.38
C ASN A 133 -8.87 -3.78 -13.23
N CYS A 134 -8.82 -2.98 -12.17
CA CYS A 134 -9.76 -3.12 -11.05
C CYS A 134 -11.13 -2.55 -11.38
N ALA A 135 -12.17 -3.24 -10.93
CA ALA A 135 -13.53 -2.71 -10.96
C ALA A 135 -13.74 -1.66 -9.86
N SER A 136 -14.81 -0.87 -10.01
CA SER A 136 -15.20 0.13 -9.02
C SER A 136 -16.00 -0.43 -7.85
N GLU A 137 -16.15 -1.74 -7.76
CA GLU A 137 -17.01 -2.40 -6.78
C GLU A 137 -16.29 -3.60 -6.18
N MET A 138 -16.26 -3.64 -4.85
CA MET A 138 -15.76 -4.76 -4.05
C MET A 138 -16.91 -5.33 -3.25
N SER A 139 -17.03 -6.65 -3.21
CA SER A 139 -18.04 -7.37 -2.44
C SER A 139 -17.38 -8.19 -1.33
N PHE A 140 -18.04 -8.27 -0.19
CA PHE A 140 -17.61 -9.06 0.95
C PHE A 140 -18.71 -10.09 1.31
N PRO A 141 -18.73 -11.26 0.62
CA PRO A 141 -19.82 -12.23 0.74
C PRO A 141 -20.04 -12.78 2.17
N LEU A 142 -19.00 -12.72 3.01
CA LEU A 142 -19.07 -13.13 4.42
C LEU A 142 -19.35 -11.95 5.37
N LYS A 143 -19.69 -10.77 4.83
CA LYS A 143 -19.95 -9.51 5.56
C LYS A 143 -18.74 -8.97 6.33
N HIS A 144 -17.57 -9.51 6.12
CA HIS A 144 -16.33 -9.02 6.67
C HIS A 144 -15.18 -9.36 5.74
N TYR A 145 -14.16 -8.51 5.76
CA TYR A 145 -12.89 -8.71 5.09
C TYR A 145 -11.77 -8.06 5.90
N ARG A 146 -10.71 -8.82 6.20
CA ARG A 146 -9.47 -8.31 6.78
C ARG A 146 -8.31 -8.77 5.94
N GLY A 147 -7.48 -7.81 5.55
CA GLY A 147 -6.33 -8.09 4.69
C GLY A 147 -5.22 -7.06 4.84
N ILE A 148 -4.08 -7.36 4.24
CA ILE A 148 -2.97 -6.43 4.08
C ILE A 148 -2.69 -6.27 2.59
N SER A 149 -2.66 -5.00 2.12
CA SER A 149 -2.21 -4.65 0.79
C SER A 149 -0.85 -3.96 0.84
N VAL A 150 0.06 -4.36 -0.04
CA VAL A 150 1.28 -3.62 -0.37
C VAL A 150 1.03 -2.92 -1.69
N VAL A 151 0.98 -1.60 -1.66
CA VAL A 151 0.71 -0.75 -2.83
C VAL A 151 2.01 -0.08 -3.26
N ILE A 152 2.36 -0.22 -4.52
CA ILE A 152 3.64 0.23 -5.08
C ILE A 152 3.39 1.12 -6.29
N ASN A 153 3.81 2.38 -6.20
CA ASN A 153 3.87 3.29 -7.35
C ASN A 153 5.12 2.98 -8.16
N LEU A 154 4.93 2.30 -9.29
CA LEU A 154 6.02 1.81 -10.16
C LEU A 154 6.90 2.94 -10.70
N THR A 155 6.28 4.07 -11.07
CA THR A 155 7.01 5.25 -11.57
C THR A 155 7.93 5.84 -10.50
N THR A 156 7.43 5.98 -9.26
CA THR A 156 8.22 6.52 -8.14
C THR A 156 9.34 5.58 -7.75
N VAL A 157 9.05 4.29 -7.57
CA VAL A 157 10.05 3.28 -7.16
C VAL A 157 11.10 3.06 -8.26
N SER A 158 10.73 3.10 -9.55
CA SER A 158 11.70 2.96 -10.63
C SER A 158 12.68 4.13 -10.70
N LYS A 159 12.26 5.34 -10.31
CA LYS A 159 13.12 6.52 -10.26
C LYS A 159 14.00 6.57 -9.01
N ASN A 160 13.47 6.13 -7.88
CA ASN A 160 14.08 6.20 -6.56
C ASN A 160 13.86 4.88 -5.81
N SER A 161 14.48 3.80 -6.29
CA SER A 161 14.34 2.49 -5.65
C SER A 161 14.91 2.53 -4.22
N PRO A 162 14.17 2.04 -3.22
CA PRO A 162 14.71 1.85 -1.89
C PRO A 162 15.98 0.98 -1.90
N GLU A 163 16.97 1.35 -1.10
CA GLU A 163 18.27 0.66 -1.03
C GLU A 163 18.10 -0.84 -0.78
N ILE A 164 17.16 -1.21 0.10
CA ILE A 164 16.85 -2.61 0.42
C ILE A 164 16.41 -3.42 -0.81
N LEU A 165 15.66 -2.84 -1.74
CA LEU A 165 15.26 -3.52 -2.98
C LEU A 165 16.43 -3.68 -3.92
N MET A 166 17.32 -2.67 -3.99
CA MET A 166 18.54 -2.71 -4.81
C MET A 166 19.52 -3.76 -4.28
N GLU A 167 19.76 -3.80 -2.97
CA GLU A 167 20.62 -4.79 -2.32
C GLU A 167 20.10 -6.21 -2.49
N ALA A 168 18.77 -6.40 -2.42
CA ALA A 168 18.13 -7.68 -2.68
C ALA A 168 18.07 -8.07 -4.16
N GLY A 169 18.51 -7.19 -5.08
CA GLY A 169 18.46 -7.43 -6.52
C GLY A 169 17.03 -7.50 -7.08
N ILE A 170 16.07 -6.82 -6.44
CA ILE A 170 14.67 -6.84 -6.85
C ILE A 170 14.43 -5.74 -7.89
N ASP A 171 14.10 -6.16 -9.12
CA ASP A 171 13.59 -5.29 -10.18
C ASP A 171 12.06 -5.32 -10.16
N ILE A 172 11.45 -4.22 -9.69
CA ILE A 172 10.00 -4.13 -9.52
C ILE A 172 9.24 -4.14 -10.86
N LEU A 173 9.85 -3.64 -11.95
CA LEU A 173 9.24 -3.69 -13.27
C LEU A 173 9.27 -5.10 -13.84
N ALA A 174 10.38 -5.83 -13.65
CA ALA A 174 10.46 -7.25 -14.00
C ALA A 174 9.47 -8.08 -13.19
N PHE A 175 9.29 -7.77 -11.89
CA PHE A 175 8.28 -8.40 -11.03
C PHE A 175 6.86 -8.14 -11.57
N ARG A 176 6.51 -6.88 -11.84
CA ARG A 176 5.20 -6.52 -12.45
C ARG A 176 4.98 -7.26 -13.76
N ASN A 177 5.97 -7.29 -14.65
CA ASN A 177 5.86 -7.96 -15.95
C ASN A 177 5.68 -9.47 -15.81
N LYS A 178 6.26 -10.08 -14.79
CA LYS A 178 6.12 -11.53 -14.54
C LYS A 178 4.69 -11.91 -14.14
N PHE A 179 4.01 -11.10 -13.33
CA PHE A 179 2.72 -11.44 -12.75
C PHE A 179 1.52 -10.73 -13.40
N CYS A 180 1.72 -9.60 -14.07
CA CYS A 180 0.66 -8.74 -14.59
C CYS A 180 0.80 -8.43 -16.10
N ALA A 181 1.62 -9.18 -16.87
CA ALA A 181 1.88 -8.88 -18.28
C ALA A 181 0.63 -9.00 -19.17
N SER A 182 -0.30 -9.89 -18.82
CA SER A 182 -1.55 -10.10 -19.55
C SER A 182 -2.64 -9.07 -19.21
N GLY A 183 -2.40 -8.19 -18.21
CA GLY A 183 -3.43 -7.32 -17.64
C GLY A 183 -4.41 -8.07 -16.74
N ASP A 184 -4.18 -9.37 -16.48
CA ASP A 184 -4.98 -10.17 -15.55
C ASP A 184 -4.47 -10.03 -14.12
N CYS A 185 -5.32 -10.43 -13.17
CA CYS A 185 -4.92 -10.58 -11.79
C CYS A 185 -4.33 -11.99 -11.57
N PHE A 186 -3.13 -12.03 -11.01
CA PHE A 186 -2.51 -13.28 -10.56
C PHE A 186 -3.01 -13.61 -9.15
N ILE A 187 -3.49 -14.83 -8.93
CA ILE A 187 -3.95 -15.30 -7.62
C ILE A 187 -3.25 -16.60 -7.27
N MET A 188 -2.85 -16.72 -6.02
CA MET A 188 -2.30 -17.96 -5.48
C MET A 188 -2.67 -18.15 -4.02
N ARG A 189 -2.68 -19.39 -3.58
CA ARG A 189 -2.65 -19.69 -2.14
C ARG A 189 -1.27 -19.32 -1.61
N ALA A 190 -1.21 -18.49 -0.57
CA ALA A 190 0.05 -18.16 0.09
C ALA A 190 0.67 -19.44 0.67
N LYS A 191 1.97 -19.64 0.43
CA LYS A 191 2.73 -20.73 1.03
C LYS A 191 3.18 -20.34 2.43
N ASP A 192 3.59 -21.32 3.23
CA ASP A 192 3.98 -21.14 4.63
C ASP A 192 4.95 -19.98 4.87
N GLU A 193 5.91 -19.78 3.96
CA GLU A 193 6.88 -18.68 4.06
C GLU A 193 6.22 -17.30 3.88
N ILE A 194 5.28 -17.19 2.94
CA ILE A 194 4.51 -15.96 2.69
C ILE A 194 3.52 -15.72 3.85
N GLU A 195 2.81 -16.77 4.27
CA GLU A 195 1.91 -16.72 5.43
C GLU A 195 2.65 -16.27 6.69
N HIS A 196 3.86 -16.75 6.91
CA HIS A 196 4.67 -16.34 8.05
C HIS A 196 4.96 -14.83 8.05
N ILE A 197 5.35 -14.26 6.89
CA ILE A 197 5.62 -12.82 6.76
C ILE A 197 4.35 -12.00 7.08
N PHE A 198 3.20 -12.36 6.51
CA PHE A 198 1.96 -11.65 6.77
C PHE A 198 1.50 -11.82 8.22
N SER A 199 1.64 -13.01 8.81
CA SER A 199 1.32 -13.25 10.23
C SER A 199 2.15 -12.37 11.16
N GLU A 200 3.43 -12.17 10.85
CA GLU A 200 4.29 -11.23 11.59
C GLU A 200 3.76 -9.80 11.46
N LEU A 201 3.41 -9.33 10.24
CA LEU A 201 2.86 -8.00 10.03
C LEU A 201 1.57 -7.77 10.82
N TYR A 202 0.67 -8.75 10.88
CA TYR A 202 -0.57 -8.67 11.66
C TYR A 202 -0.33 -8.66 13.19
N SER A 203 0.80 -9.15 13.67
CA SER A 203 1.09 -9.25 15.10
C SER A 203 1.91 -8.09 15.66
N ILE A 204 2.30 -7.10 14.85
CA ILE A 204 3.13 -5.97 15.28
C ILE A 204 2.33 -5.05 16.22
N PRO A 205 2.81 -4.80 17.47
CA PRO A 205 2.23 -3.80 18.33
C PRO A 205 2.31 -2.39 17.72
N ASP A 206 1.27 -1.57 17.89
CA ASP A 206 1.18 -0.21 17.32
C ASP A 206 2.40 0.66 17.58
N CYS A 207 2.98 0.58 18.78
CA CYS A 207 4.16 1.37 19.16
C CYS A 207 5.45 0.95 18.43
N LEU A 208 5.50 -0.26 17.83
CA LEU A 208 6.66 -0.80 17.12
C LEU A 208 6.46 -0.82 15.59
N GLN A 209 5.29 -0.45 15.08
CA GLN A 209 4.98 -0.56 13.66
C GLN A 209 5.94 0.26 12.78
N LYS A 210 6.17 1.53 13.13
CA LYS A 210 7.03 2.42 12.33
C LYS A 210 8.48 1.92 12.15
N PRO A 211 9.23 1.55 13.20
CA PRO A 211 10.58 1.01 13.03
C PRO A 211 10.58 -0.39 12.41
N TYR A 212 9.61 -1.24 12.76
CA TYR A 212 9.55 -2.62 12.29
C TYR A 212 9.30 -2.73 10.79
N MET A 213 8.35 -1.95 10.25
CA MET A 213 8.00 -1.95 8.83
C MET A 213 9.13 -1.47 7.92
N LYS A 214 10.10 -0.72 8.45
CA LYS A 214 11.31 -0.32 7.71
C LYS A 214 12.42 -1.36 7.72
N LEU A 215 12.31 -2.38 8.56
CA LEU A 215 13.31 -3.45 8.72
C LEU A 215 12.90 -4.76 8.02
N LYS A 216 11.64 -4.90 7.62
CA LYS A 216 11.08 -6.09 6.95
C LYS A 216 10.81 -5.81 5.47
#